data_27ef76f9ee9ff81b13d6c74a072cf8a7
#
_entry.id   27ef76f9ee9ff81b13d6c74a072cf8a7
#
_cell.length_a   1.000
_cell.length_b   1.000
_cell.length_c   1.000
_cell.angle_alpha   90.00
_cell.angle_beta   90.00
_cell.angle_gamma   90.00
#
_symmetry.space_group_name_H-M   'P 1'
#
loop_
_entity.id
_entity.type
_entity.pdbx_description
1 polymer ?
#
loop_
_entity_poly.entity_id
_entity_poly.type
_entity_poly.pdbx_seq_one_letter_code
_entity_poly.pdbx_strand_id
1 'polypeptide(L)'
;MAILAEHHKPDSLAHALDLLAEPTSRRVPLAGGTQLVAALETRQRQDLDGVVNLAGLDLAFFLQDESLLRIGAMTTLTDLIEHPACAHLADGILPRTARFEGPLNLRNAATVGGLVALAEPDSELYAALLALNTSVVAVDLHGVESHWKLDKFPSAPSQPSKEPMLITEIQLPLGEAAGGHARIARTPMDRCIVAAIAIAPADSENSSAGPTTVGSSTEKVQTALCGVGTRPQLAGDPLNPMGDYKGSPAYRLAMAEVVGRRARAAVNGAVR
;
A
#
# COMPACT_ATOMS: atom_id res chain seq x y z
N MET A 1 11.92 -0.96 -28.40
CA MET A 1 12.31 -1.73 -27.22
C MET A 1 13.34 -0.88 -26.48
N ALA A 2 13.08 -0.47 -25.22
CA ALA A 2 14.11 0.18 -24.43
C ALA A 2 15.15 -0.91 -24.10
N ILE A 3 16.40 -0.71 -24.52
CA ILE A 3 17.48 -1.65 -24.22
C ILE A 3 18.13 -1.14 -22.95
N LEU A 4 17.86 -1.81 -21.82
CA LEU A 4 18.68 -1.65 -20.63
C LEU A 4 20.06 -2.24 -20.93
N ALA A 5 21.10 -1.48 -20.61
CA ALA A 5 22.47 -1.95 -20.77
C ALA A 5 22.86 -2.97 -19.70
N GLU A 6 22.22 -2.87 -18.51
CA GLU A 6 22.62 -3.63 -17.33
C GLU A 6 21.41 -4.31 -16.65
N HIS A 7 21.63 -5.57 -16.23
CA HIS A 7 20.71 -6.33 -15.41
C HIS A 7 21.51 -7.08 -14.34
N HIS A 8 21.41 -6.61 -13.11
CA HIS A 8 22.11 -7.20 -11.97
C HIS A 8 21.14 -8.04 -11.13
N LYS A 9 21.62 -9.16 -10.61
CA LYS A 9 20.89 -10.01 -9.67
C LYS A 9 21.77 -10.28 -8.46
N PRO A 10 21.80 -9.37 -7.47
CA PRO A 10 22.58 -9.54 -6.25
C PRO A 10 22.03 -10.70 -5.40
N ASP A 11 22.92 -11.29 -4.61
CA ASP A 11 22.63 -12.35 -3.66
C ASP A 11 22.51 -11.87 -2.21
N SER A 12 22.79 -10.58 -1.97
CA SER A 12 22.72 -9.95 -0.66
C SER A 12 22.19 -8.53 -0.74
N LEU A 13 21.56 -8.07 0.35
CA LEU A 13 21.07 -6.70 0.47
C LEU A 13 22.21 -5.68 0.33
N ALA A 14 23.36 -5.93 0.97
CA ALA A 14 24.52 -5.06 0.87
C ALA A 14 24.97 -4.88 -0.59
N HIS A 15 25.11 -5.97 -1.33
CA HIS A 15 25.47 -5.93 -2.76
C HIS A 15 24.42 -5.19 -3.60
N ALA A 16 23.12 -5.35 -3.27
CA ALA A 16 22.06 -4.61 -3.95
C ALA A 16 22.17 -3.09 -3.72
N LEU A 17 22.46 -2.69 -2.49
CA LEU A 17 22.66 -1.28 -2.12
C LEU A 17 23.91 -0.69 -2.79
N ASP A 18 25.03 -1.41 -2.84
CA ASP A 18 26.24 -1.00 -3.54
C ASP A 18 25.97 -0.75 -5.03
N LEU A 19 25.22 -1.65 -5.68
CA LEU A 19 24.84 -1.49 -7.09
C LEU A 19 23.93 -0.29 -7.32
N LEU A 20 23.02 0.01 -6.39
CA LEU A 20 22.10 1.15 -6.49
C LEU A 20 22.79 2.48 -6.15
N ALA A 21 23.86 2.44 -5.33
CA ALA A 21 24.63 3.61 -4.94
C ALA A 21 25.67 4.06 -6.00
N GLU A 22 25.93 3.22 -7.01
CA GLU A 22 26.93 3.48 -8.05
C GLU A 22 26.60 4.76 -8.85
N PRO A 23 27.41 5.84 -8.74
CA PRO A 23 27.06 7.13 -9.31
C PRO A 23 27.22 7.21 -10.84
N THR A 24 27.93 6.26 -11.45
CA THR A 24 28.25 6.24 -12.89
C THR A 24 27.13 5.60 -13.72
N SER A 25 26.17 4.93 -13.09
CA SER A 25 25.08 4.23 -13.75
C SER A 25 23.77 4.45 -13.02
N ARG A 26 22.76 4.88 -13.75
CA ARG A 26 21.41 5.12 -13.20
C ARG A 26 20.61 3.85 -13.14
N ARG A 27 20.72 3.14 -12.04
CA ARG A 27 20.02 1.89 -11.77
C ARG A 27 18.82 2.10 -10.85
N VAL A 28 17.83 1.26 -11.01
CA VAL A 28 16.63 1.23 -10.14
C VAL A 28 16.34 -0.18 -9.68
N PRO A 29 15.71 -0.35 -8.49
CA PRO A 29 15.29 -1.67 -8.02
C PRO A 29 14.21 -2.25 -8.94
N LEU A 30 14.36 -3.53 -9.28
CA LEU A 30 13.36 -4.32 -9.98
C LEU A 30 12.79 -5.36 -9.01
N ALA A 31 11.58 -5.12 -8.53
CA ALA A 31 10.79 -6.09 -7.77
C ALA A 31 9.93 -6.95 -8.74
N GLY A 32 8.61 -6.90 -8.64
CA GLY A 32 7.72 -7.62 -9.56
C GLY A 32 7.67 -7.12 -10.99
N GLY A 33 8.24 -5.95 -11.30
CA GLY A 33 8.37 -5.40 -12.65
C GLY A 33 7.08 -4.92 -13.31
N THR A 34 5.91 -5.12 -12.72
CA THR A 34 4.61 -4.88 -13.35
C THR A 34 4.41 -3.45 -13.89
N GLN A 35 5.00 -2.46 -13.23
CA GLN A 35 4.96 -1.06 -13.66
C GLN A 35 6.24 -0.65 -14.40
N LEU A 36 7.40 -1.04 -13.88
CA LEU A 36 8.67 -0.64 -14.46
C LEU A 36 8.86 -1.20 -15.88
N VAL A 37 8.55 -2.49 -16.09
CA VAL A 37 8.68 -3.11 -17.43
C VAL A 37 7.75 -2.45 -18.43
N ALA A 38 6.49 -2.19 -18.04
CA ALA A 38 5.54 -1.48 -18.88
C ALA A 38 6.03 -0.06 -19.24
N ALA A 39 6.61 0.67 -18.27
CA ALA A 39 7.18 2.00 -18.51
C ALA A 39 8.40 1.98 -19.42
N LEU A 40 9.22 0.94 -19.35
CA LEU A 40 10.35 0.73 -20.27
C LEU A 40 9.87 0.38 -21.68
N GLU A 41 8.90 -0.50 -21.84
CA GLU A 41 8.34 -0.89 -23.14
C GLU A 41 7.67 0.29 -23.84
N THR A 42 6.94 1.13 -23.09
CA THR A 42 6.28 2.33 -23.61
C THR A 42 7.22 3.54 -23.75
N ARG A 43 8.52 3.36 -23.43
CA ARG A 43 9.57 4.40 -23.47
C ARG A 43 9.29 5.61 -22.57
N GLN A 44 8.52 5.44 -21.51
CA GLN A 44 8.31 6.46 -20.48
C GLN A 44 9.54 6.61 -19.57
N ARG A 45 10.37 5.57 -19.48
CA ARG A 45 11.65 5.56 -18.74
C ARG A 45 12.80 5.23 -19.71
N GLN A 46 13.41 6.29 -20.28
CA GLN A 46 14.60 6.21 -21.13
C GLN A 46 15.85 6.69 -20.42
N ASP A 47 15.70 7.05 -19.19
CA ASP A 47 16.69 7.67 -18.31
C ASP A 47 17.47 6.64 -17.48
N LEU A 48 17.24 5.35 -17.70
CA LEU A 48 17.84 4.26 -16.92
C LEU A 48 18.89 3.51 -17.71
N ASP A 49 20.02 3.24 -17.08
CA ASP A 49 21.07 2.38 -17.63
C ASP A 49 20.84 0.92 -17.28
N GLY A 50 20.29 0.64 -16.09
CA GLY A 50 20.13 -0.71 -15.63
C GLY A 50 19.07 -0.91 -14.54
N VAL A 51 18.89 -2.18 -14.17
CA VAL A 51 18.03 -2.62 -13.08
C VAL A 51 18.78 -3.54 -12.12
N VAL A 52 18.44 -3.44 -10.84
CA VAL A 52 18.90 -4.34 -9.78
C VAL A 52 17.71 -5.22 -9.37
N ASN A 53 17.74 -6.48 -9.78
CA ASN A 53 16.67 -7.45 -9.54
C ASN A 53 16.73 -7.97 -8.10
N LEU A 54 15.66 -7.72 -7.34
CA LEU A 54 15.58 -8.05 -5.92
C LEU A 54 15.15 -9.49 -5.64
N ALA A 55 14.82 -10.29 -6.67
CA ALA A 55 14.27 -11.65 -6.51
C ALA A 55 15.22 -12.65 -5.82
N GLY A 56 16.49 -12.28 -5.60
CA GLY A 56 17.47 -13.12 -4.91
C GLY A 56 17.71 -12.76 -3.44
N LEU A 57 16.96 -11.81 -2.86
CA LEU A 57 17.29 -11.19 -1.56
C LEU A 57 16.51 -11.73 -0.36
N ASP A 58 15.85 -12.88 -0.46
CA ASP A 58 15.06 -13.48 0.64
C ASP A 58 14.07 -12.49 1.33
N LEU A 59 13.57 -11.52 0.56
CA LEU A 59 12.62 -10.51 1.03
C LEU A 59 11.15 -10.92 0.81
N ALA A 60 10.87 -12.18 0.55
CA ALA A 60 9.53 -12.75 0.44
C ALA A 60 9.26 -13.65 1.65
N PHE A 61 8.59 -13.12 2.67
CA PHE A 61 8.31 -13.85 3.90
C PHE A 61 7.09 -13.30 4.62
N PHE A 62 6.53 -14.12 5.51
CA PHE A 62 5.60 -13.72 6.56
C PHE A 62 6.15 -14.16 7.91
N LEU A 63 6.26 -13.24 8.85
CA LEU A 63 6.64 -13.51 10.23
C LEU A 63 5.59 -12.87 11.13
N GLN A 64 5.04 -13.66 12.04
CA GLN A 64 3.97 -13.21 12.94
C GLN A 64 4.37 -13.45 14.39
N ASP A 65 4.17 -12.44 15.23
CA ASP A 65 4.15 -12.55 16.68
C ASP A 65 2.75 -12.20 17.23
N GLU A 66 2.61 -12.02 18.55
CA GLU A 66 1.32 -11.72 19.19
C GLU A 66 0.74 -10.36 18.78
N SER A 67 1.55 -9.42 18.36
CA SER A 67 1.18 -8.01 18.14
C SER A 67 1.39 -7.51 16.72
N LEU A 68 2.19 -8.23 15.93
CA LEU A 68 2.70 -7.71 14.66
C LEU A 68 2.77 -8.82 13.60
N LEU A 69 2.31 -8.50 12.40
CA LEU A 69 2.56 -9.27 11.19
C LEU A 69 3.60 -8.53 10.34
N ARG A 70 4.75 -9.15 10.13
CA ARG A 70 5.84 -8.65 9.30
C ARG A 70 5.77 -9.33 7.93
N ILE A 71 5.73 -8.54 6.88
CA ILE A 71 5.59 -9.00 5.49
C ILE A 71 6.79 -8.48 4.70
N GLY A 72 7.58 -9.37 4.14
CA GLY A 72 8.72 -9.01 3.30
C GLY A 72 8.29 -8.25 2.04
N ALA A 73 9.10 -7.29 1.62
CA ALA A 73 8.77 -6.39 0.50
C ALA A 73 8.59 -7.10 -0.85
N MET A 74 9.21 -8.28 -1.03
CA MET A 74 9.10 -9.10 -2.24
C MET A 74 7.94 -10.10 -2.20
N THR A 75 7.16 -10.15 -1.12
CA THR A 75 5.93 -10.95 -1.05
C THR A 75 4.96 -10.48 -2.12
N THR A 76 4.41 -11.41 -2.90
CA THR A 76 3.47 -11.09 -3.97
C THR A 76 2.08 -10.75 -3.44
N LEU A 77 1.28 -10.05 -4.25
CA LEU A 77 -0.10 -9.76 -3.88
C LEU A 77 -0.95 -11.04 -3.83
N THR A 78 -0.58 -12.08 -4.58
CA THR A 78 -1.24 -13.39 -4.50
C THR A 78 -0.93 -14.06 -3.16
N ASP A 79 0.35 -14.09 -2.73
CA ASP A 79 0.73 -14.64 -1.43
C ASP A 79 0.01 -13.91 -0.28
N LEU A 80 -0.11 -12.58 -0.37
CA LEU A 80 -0.85 -11.78 0.61
C LEU A 80 -2.34 -12.16 0.66
N ILE A 81 -2.97 -12.40 -0.51
CA ILE A 81 -4.39 -12.81 -0.59
C ILE A 81 -4.61 -14.19 0.04
N GLU A 82 -3.65 -15.09 -0.11
CA GLU A 82 -3.76 -16.49 0.32
C GLU A 82 -3.31 -16.72 1.76
N HIS A 83 -2.56 -15.79 2.35
CA HIS A 83 -2.02 -15.96 3.69
C HIS A 83 -3.10 -15.87 4.78
N PRO A 84 -3.21 -16.88 5.68
CA PRO A 84 -4.29 -16.94 6.68
C PRO A 84 -4.38 -15.73 7.60
N ALA A 85 -3.26 -15.18 8.07
CA ALA A 85 -3.25 -14.00 8.93
C ALA A 85 -3.85 -12.77 8.22
N CYS A 86 -3.61 -12.60 6.91
CA CYS A 86 -4.20 -11.53 6.12
C CYS A 86 -5.70 -11.74 5.88
N ALA A 87 -6.13 -13.00 5.75
CA ALA A 87 -7.52 -13.36 5.51
C ALA A 87 -8.45 -13.02 6.69
N HIS A 88 -7.93 -13.01 7.90
CA HIS A 88 -8.72 -12.74 9.11
C HIS A 88 -8.58 -11.31 9.64
N LEU A 89 -7.52 -10.59 9.24
CA LEU A 89 -7.29 -9.22 9.72
C LEU A 89 -8.38 -8.28 9.19
N ALA A 90 -9.09 -7.62 10.12
CA ALA A 90 -10.12 -6.64 9.82
C ALA A 90 -11.12 -7.14 8.74
N ASP A 91 -11.74 -8.28 8.99
CA ASP A 91 -12.74 -8.94 8.11
C ASP A 91 -12.21 -9.21 6.69
N GLY A 92 -10.92 -9.51 6.57
CA GLY A 92 -10.29 -9.83 5.29
C GLY A 92 -10.15 -8.63 4.36
N ILE A 93 -9.91 -7.45 4.91
CA ILE A 93 -9.78 -6.22 4.11
C ILE A 93 -8.61 -6.28 3.13
N LEU A 94 -7.48 -6.89 3.53
CA LEU A 94 -6.29 -7.02 2.69
C LEU A 94 -6.54 -7.88 1.43
N PRO A 95 -6.99 -9.15 1.54
CA PRO A 95 -7.29 -9.94 0.34
C PRO A 95 -8.43 -9.35 -0.50
N ARG A 96 -9.39 -8.66 0.13
CA ARG A 96 -10.48 -7.99 -0.59
C ARG A 96 -9.97 -6.87 -1.47
N THR A 97 -9.13 -5.98 -0.95
CA THR A 97 -8.58 -4.83 -1.68
C THR A 97 -7.50 -5.23 -2.66
N ALA A 98 -6.64 -6.19 -2.30
CA ALA A 98 -5.58 -6.69 -3.19
C ALA A 98 -6.10 -7.28 -4.51
N ARG A 99 -7.32 -7.86 -4.51
CA ARG A 99 -7.94 -8.38 -5.74
C ARG A 99 -8.25 -7.31 -6.78
N PHE A 100 -8.37 -6.04 -6.38
CA PHE A 100 -8.60 -4.91 -7.29
C PHE A 100 -7.33 -4.26 -7.83
N GLU A 101 -6.14 -4.67 -7.36
CA GLU A 101 -4.87 -4.13 -7.86
C GLU A 101 -4.51 -4.61 -9.28
N GLY A 102 -5.12 -5.70 -9.75
CA GLY A 102 -4.95 -6.19 -11.11
C GLY A 102 -5.42 -7.62 -11.31
N PRO A 103 -5.38 -8.12 -12.55
CA PRO A 103 -5.67 -9.52 -12.87
C PRO A 103 -4.65 -10.47 -12.23
N LEU A 104 -4.99 -11.76 -12.17
CA LEU A 104 -4.20 -12.77 -11.46
C LEU A 104 -2.72 -12.81 -11.89
N ASN A 105 -2.45 -12.74 -13.19
CA ASN A 105 -1.08 -12.75 -13.71
C ASN A 105 -0.25 -11.57 -13.22
N LEU A 106 -0.84 -10.37 -13.08
CA LEU A 106 -0.14 -9.22 -12.50
C LEU A 106 0.02 -9.37 -10.98
N ARG A 107 -0.97 -9.89 -10.27
CA ARG A 107 -0.86 -10.11 -8.81
C ARG A 107 0.18 -11.15 -8.44
N ASN A 108 0.42 -12.15 -9.30
CA ASN A 108 1.48 -13.15 -9.13
C ASN A 108 2.91 -12.55 -9.24
N ALA A 109 3.03 -11.38 -9.86
CA ALA A 109 4.31 -10.70 -10.02
C ALA A 109 4.42 -9.44 -9.15
N ALA A 110 3.35 -8.66 -9.01
CA ALA A 110 3.33 -7.44 -8.20
C ALA A 110 3.61 -7.76 -6.74
N THR A 111 4.49 -6.96 -6.11
CA THR A 111 4.92 -7.15 -4.73
C THR A 111 4.39 -6.06 -3.81
N VAL A 112 4.26 -6.38 -2.52
CA VAL A 112 3.78 -5.43 -1.50
C VAL A 112 4.72 -4.22 -1.40
N GLY A 113 6.03 -4.43 -1.41
CA GLY A 113 7.02 -3.33 -1.42
C GLY A 113 6.93 -2.45 -2.66
N GLY A 114 6.75 -3.07 -3.85
CA GLY A 114 6.56 -2.34 -5.10
C GLY A 114 5.29 -1.49 -5.10
N LEU A 115 4.18 -2.01 -4.55
CA LEU A 115 2.92 -1.28 -4.39
C LEU A 115 3.11 -0.07 -3.46
N VAL A 116 3.80 -0.25 -2.33
CA VAL A 116 4.07 0.84 -1.38
C VAL A 116 4.99 1.90 -1.98
N ALA A 117 6.03 1.48 -2.71
CA ALA A 117 6.95 2.42 -3.37
C ALA A 117 6.25 3.29 -4.41
N LEU A 118 5.30 2.73 -5.16
CA LEU A 118 4.56 3.42 -6.22
C LEU A 118 3.45 4.31 -5.67
N ALA A 119 2.77 3.89 -4.61
CA ALA A 119 1.66 4.61 -3.99
C ALA A 119 0.63 5.13 -5.00
N GLU A 120 0.21 4.27 -5.95
CA GLU A 120 -0.71 4.68 -7.02
C GLU A 120 -1.99 5.30 -6.46
N PRO A 121 -2.47 6.42 -7.03
CA PRO A 121 -3.58 7.20 -6.47
C PRO A 121 -4.86 6.42 -6.25
N ASP A 122 -5.14 5.41 -7.09
CA ASP A 122 -6.34 4.57 -7.06
C ASP A 122 -6.09 3.17 -6.44
N SER A 123 -4.99 3.00 -5.69
CA SER A 123 -4.69 1.75 -4.99
C SER A 123 -5.55 1.59 -3.74
N GLU A 124 -6.47 0.62 -3.79
CA GLU A 124 -7.33 0.26 -2.67
C GLU A 124 -6.55 -0.50 -1.58
N LEU A 125 -5.56 -1.31 -1.97
CA LEU A 125 -4.70 -2.02 -1.03
C LEU A 125 -3.79 -1.05 -0.25
N TYR A 126 -3.22 -0.04 -0.93
CA TYR A 126 -2.44 1.00 -0.22
C TYR A 126 -3.31 1.75 0.80
N ALA A 127 -4.57 2.10 0.43
CA ALA A 127 -5.51 2.71 1.36
C ALA A 127 -5.86 1.79 2.54
N ALA A 128 -5.96 0.47 2.31
CA ALA A 128 -6.16 -0.52 3.39
C ALA A 128 -4.96 -0.57 4.34
N LEU A 129 -3.74 -0.58 3.81
CA LEU A 129 -2.52 -0.52 4.61
C LEU A 129 -2.45 0.77 5.45
N LEU A 130 -2.84 1.93 4.89
CA LEU A 130 -2.95 3.19 5.64
C LEU A 130 -3.96 3.10 6.78
N ALA A 131 -5.17 2.59 6.49
CA ALA A 131 -6.23 2.45 7.49
C ALA A 131 -5.86 1.46 8.61
N LEU A 132 -5.01 0.47 8.34
CA LEU A 132 -4.45 -0.47 9.31
C LEU A 132 -3.25 0.08 10.11
N ASN A 133 -2.91 1.37 9.94
CA ASN A 133 -1.79 2.01 10.65
C ASN A 133 -0.43 1.31 10.44
N THR A 134 -0.22 0.83 9.23
CA THR A 134 0.97 0.09 8.79
C THR A 134 2.25 0.92 8.95
N SER A 135 3.35 0.25 9.27
CA SER A 135 4.70 0.81 9.22
C SER A 135 5.51 0.17 8.07
N VAL A 136 6.48 0.91 7.57
CA VAL A 136 7.41 0.50 6.51
C VAL A 136 8.81 0.49 7.07
N VAL A 137 9.53 -0.58 6.85
CA VAL A 137 10.97 -0.67 7.11
C VAL A 137 11.70 -0.47 5.79
N ALA A 138 12.63 0.46 5.76
CA ALA A 138 13.43 0.75 4.59
C ALA A 138 14.89 0.96 4.97
N VAL A 139 15.78 0.62 4.06
CA VAL A 139 17.23 0.74 4.22
C VAL A 139 17.73 1.74 3.18
N ASP A 140 18.54 2.72 3.62
CA ASP A 140 19.18 3.66 2.71
C ASP A 140 20.39 3.04 1.99
N LEU A 141 21.00 3.79 1.06
CA LEU A 141 22.17 3.31 0.32
C LEU A 141 23.44 3.11 1.17
N HIS A 142 23.43 3.55 2.42
CA HIS A 142 24.51 3.33 3.39
C HIS A 142 24.26 2.14 4.31
N GLY A 143 23.15 1.43 4.12
CA GLY A 143 22.77 0.28 4.95
C GLY A 143 22.09 0.67 6.27
N VAL A 144 21.68 1.92 6.45
CA VAL A 144 21.00 2.38 7.65
C VAL A 144 19.52 2.09 7.54
N GLU A 145 19.02 1.28 8.47
CA GLU A 145 17.59 0.93 8.56
C GLU A 145 16.79 2.07 9.21
N SER A 146 15.61 2.32 8.67
CA SER A 146 14.67 3.32 9.15
C SER A 146 13.25 2.79 9.18
N HIS A 147 12.47 3.19 10.19
CA HIS A 147 11.08 2.81 10.39
C HIS A 147 10.17 4.02 10.18
N TRP A 148 9.19 3.87 9.32
CA TRP A 148 8.27 4.92 8.94
C TRP A 148 6.83 4.49 9.16
N LYS A 149 5.98 5.38 9.66
CA LYS A 149 4.54 5.19 9.44
C LYS A 149 4.24 5.39 7.95
N LEU A 150 3.35 4.56 7.40
CA LEU A 150 3.06 4.58 5.96
C LEU A 150 2.56 5.95 5.45
N ASP A 151 1.81 6.69 6.27
CA ASP A 151 1.33 8.04 5.95
C ASP A 151 2.47 9.06 5.83
N LYS A 152 3.62 8.82 6.48
CA LYS A 152 4.83 9.66 6.45
C LYS A 152 5.91 9.14 5.50
N PHE A 153 5.75 7.92 4.97
CA PHE A 153 6.73 7.34 4.08
C PHE A 153 6.83 8.12 2.76
N PRO A 154 8.03 8.49 2.29
CA PRO A 154 8.22 9.26 1.06
C PRO A 154 8.06 8.37 -0.18
N SER A 155 6.82 8.05 -0.55
CA SER A 155 6.50 7.27 -1.74
C SER A 155 6.56 8.11 -3.03
N ALA A 156 7.05 7.54 -4.11
CA ALA A 156 6.92 8.13 -5.44
C ALA A 156 5.43 8.09 -5.89
N PRO A 157 4.94 9.02 -6.72
CA PRO A 157 5.61 10.20 -7.28
C PRO A 157 5.47 11.46 -6.43
N SER A 158 4.69 11.40 -5.34
CA SER A 158 4.28 12.61 -4.61
C SER A 158 5.38 13.25 -3.76
N GLN A 159 6.31 12.43 -3.28
CA GLN A 159 7.47 12.88 -2.50
C GLN A 159 8.67 11.96 -2.78
N PRO A 160 9.38 12.16 -3.89
CA PRO A 160 10.61 11.41 -4.10
C PRO A 160 11.56 11.67 -2.93
N SER A 161 12.06 10.61 -2.31
CA SER A 161 13.09 10.73 -1.31
C SER A 161 14.30 11.47 -1.90
N LYS A 162 14.89 12.38 -1.14
CA LYS A 162 16.17 13.00 -1.53
C LYS A 162 17.30 11.95 -1.58
N GLU A 163 17.15 10.91 -0.76
CA GLU A 163 18.06 9.78 -0.70
C GLU A 163 17.28 8.51 -1.05
N PRO A 164 17.70 7.74 -2.06
CA PRO A 164 17.06 6.49 -2.40
C PRO A 164 17.06 5.52 -1.22
N MET A 165 15.92 4.84 -1.01
CA MET A 165 15.75 3.82 0.01
C MET A 165 15.16 2.56 -0.62
N LEU A 166 15.58 1.40 -0.11
CA LEU A 166 15.01 0.11 -0.46
C LEU A 166 14.07 -0.36 0.64
N ILE A 167 12.80 -0.56 0.30
CA ILE A 167 11.82 -1.14 1.22
C ILE A 167 12.18 -2.61 1.41
N THR A 168 12.33 -3.04 2.65
CA THR A 168 12.63 -4.42 3.01
C THR A 168 11.44 -5.15 3.61
N GLU A 169 10.57 -4.41 4.31
CA GLU A 169 9.50 -5.01 5.09
C GLU A 169 8.33 -4.03 5.29
N ILE A 170 7.13 -4.60 5.40
CA ILE A 170 5.90 -3.92 5.83
C ILE A 170 5.46 -4.53 7.15
N GLN A 171 5.11 -3.71 8.12
CA GLN A 171 4.70 -4.14 9.46
C GLN A 171 3.25 -3.73 9.73
N LEU A 172 2.41 -4.72 9.98
CA LEU A 172 0.98 -4.55 10.27
C LEU A 172 0.71 -4.85 11.74
N PRO A 173 0.16 -3.91 12.50
CA PRO A 173 -0.33 -4.21 13.85
C PRO A 173 -1.42 -5.28 13.77
N LEU A 174 -1.29 -6.31 14.61
CA LEU A 174 -2.32 -7.31 14.81
C LEU A 174 -3.23 -6.89 15.96
N GLY A 175 -4.51 -7.14 15.81
CA GLY A 175 -5.54 -6.88 16.80
C GLY A 175 -6.90 -7.19 16.23
N GLU A 176 -7.86 -7.42 17.10
CA GLU A 176 -9.25 -7.55 16.65
C GLU A 176 -9.73 -6.20 16.11
N ALA A 177 -10.20 -6.20 14.88
CA ALA A 177 -10.68 -5.02 14.20
C ALA A 177 -11.74 -5.40 13.17
N ALA A 178 -12.74 -4.54 12.99
CA ALA A 178 -13.71 -4.67 11.91
C ALA A 178 -13.28 -3.79 10.73
N GLY A 179 -13.45 -4.32 9.51
CA GLY A 179 -13.08 -3.68 8.27
C GLY A 179 -14.26 -3.34 7.38
N GLY A 180 -14.41 -2.08 7.00
CA GLY A 180 -15.41 -1.59 6.05
C GLY A 180 -14.79 -1.12 4.76
N HIS A 181 -15.40 -1.44 3.61
CA HIS A 181 -14.93 -1.08 2.28
C HIS A 181 -16.09 -0.58 1.43
N ALA A 182 -15.89 0.55 0.79
CA ALA A 182 -16.82 1.08 -0.21
C ALA A 182 -16.05 1.67 -1.38
N ARG A 183 -16.50 1.38 -2.60
CA ARG A 183 -15.82 1.82 -3.83
C ARG A 183 -16.81 2.26 -4.90
N ILE A 184 -16.34 3.10 -5.79
CA ILE A 184 -17.00 3.49 -7.02
C ILE A 184 -16.03 3.23 -8.16
N ALA A 185 -16.45 2.44 -9.13
CA ALA A 185 -15.71 2.11 -10.34
C ALA A 185 -16.65 2.07 -11.53
N ARG A 186 -16.12 2.06 -12.75
CA ARG A 186 -16.94 1.97 -13.97
C ARG A 186 -17.55 0.58 -14.15
N THR A 187 -16.75 -0.44 -13.84
CA THR A 187 -17.22 -1.83 -13.79
C THR A 187 -16.75 -2.49 -12.49
N PRO A 188 -17.31 -3.64 -12.07
CA PRO A 188 -16.89 -4.32 -10.85
C PRO A 188 -15.40 -4.69 -10.81
N MET A 189 -14.78 -4.91 -11.97
CA MET A 189 -13.37 -5.35 -12.08
C MET A 189 -12.39 -4.21 -12.37
N ASP A 190 -12.87 -3.00 -12.70
CA ASP A 190 -12.00 -1.85 -12.92
C ASP A 190 -11.39 -1.37 -11.60
N ARG A 191 -10.21 -0.77 -11.68
CA ARG A 191 -9.66 0.03 -10.57
C ARG A 191 -10.63 1.17 -10.25
N CYS A 192 -10.72 1.51 -8.97
CA CYS A 192 -11.71 2.48 -8.51
C CYS A 192 -11.50 3.88 -9.13
N ILE A 193 -12.58 4.64 -9.16
CA ILE A 193 -12.54 6.10 -9.35
C ILE A 193 -12.23 6.73 -8.00
N VAL A 194 -12.95 6.31 -6.97
CA VAL A 194 -12.77 6.66 -5.57
C VAL A 194 -13.15 5.46 -4.71
N ALA A 195 -12.36 5.16 -3.69
CA ALA A 195 -12.74 4.18 -2.68
C ALA A 195 -12.35 4.66 -1.27
N ALA A 196 -13.00 4.06 -0.27
CA ALA A 196 -12.73 4.26 1.13
C ALA A 196 -12.61 2.94 1.86
N ILE A 197 -11.64 2.88 2.76
CA ILE A 197 -11.43 1.79 3.70
C ILE A 197 -11.55 2.37 5.11
N ALA A 198 -12.37 1.74 5.94
CA ALA A 198 -12.56 2.11 7.34
C ALA A 198 -12.20 0.93 8.22
N ILE A 199 -11.41 1.18 9.27
CA ILE A 199 -10.99 0.18 10.26
C ILE A 199 -11.41 0.67 11.63
N ALA A 200 -12.19 -0.13 12.36
CA ALA A 200 -12.51 0.08 13.76
C ALA A 200 -11.83 -0.99 14.59
N PRO A 201 -11.00 -0.64 15.59
CA PRO A 201 -10.54 -1.61 16.57
C PRO A 201 -11.75 -2.19 17.30
N ALA A 202 -11.72 -3.49 17.61
CA ALA A 202 -12.70 -4.07 18.49
C ALA A 202 -12.59 -3.36 19.85
N ASP A 203 -13.68 -2.86 20.37
CA ASP A 203 -13.70 -2.31 21.71
C ASP A 203 -13.33 -3.44 22.68
N SER A 204 -12.21 -3.29 23.38
CA SER A 204 -11.95 -4.10 24.57
C SER A 204 -13.02 -3.72 25.60
N GLU A 205 -14.14 -4.43 25.57
CA GLU A 205 -15.10 -4.42 26.68
C GLU A 205 -14.42 -5.05 27.89
N ASN A 206 -13.58 -4.28 28.58
CA ASN A 206 -13.24 -4.48 29.99
C ASN A 206 -12.52 -3.23 30.51
N SER A 207 -13.27 -2.13 30.61
CA SER A 207 -12.99 -1.11 31.59
C SER A 207 -14.28 -0.94 32.42
N SER A 208 -14.29 -1.52 33.61
CA SER A 208 -15.29 -1.32 34.62
C SER A 208 -15.34 0.15 35.05
N ALA A 209 -16.02 0.96 34.28
CA ALA A 209 -16.41 2.31 34.64
C ALA A 209 -17.86 2.51 34.21
N GLY A 210 -18.70 2.87 35.18
CA GLY A 210 -20.13 2.93 35.14
C GLY A 210 -20.77 3.77 34.03
N PRO A 211 -22.12 3.71 33.95
CA PRO A 211 -22.87 4.26 32.83
C PRO A 211 -22.94 5.79 32.93
N THR A 212 -22.05 6.51 32.30
CA THR A 212 -22.24 7.94 32.10
C THR A 212 -21.53 8.42 30.84
N THR A 213 -22.28 9.06 29.99
CA THR A 213 -21.97 9.79 28.75
C THR A 213 -21.96 8.95 27.47
N VAL A 214 -23.02 9.16 26.70
CA VAL A 214 -23.14 8.92 25.27
C VAL A 214 -22.15 9.85 24.56
N GLY A 215 -20.88 9.47 24.50
CA GLY A 215 -19.84 10.07 23.66
C GLY A 215 -19.75 9.25 22.39
N SER A 216 -19.86 9.93 21.24
CA SER A 216 -19.97 9.32 19.92
C SER A 216 -18.82 8.32 19.65
N SER A 217 -19.17 7.07 19.38
CA SER A 217 -18.27 5.98 18.96
C SER A 217 -17.58 6.23 17.60
N THR A 218 -17.68 7.43 17.06
CA THR A 218 -17.16 7.82 15.73
C THR A 218 -15.67 8.22 15.76
N GLU A 219 -15.08 8.46 16.93
CA GLU A 219 -13.69 8.95 17.03
C GLU A 219 -12.60 7.88 16.90
N LYS A 220 -12.95 6.59 16.92
CA LYS A 220 -11.95 5.51 16.83
C LYS A 220 -11.80 4.88 15.44
N VAL A 221 -12.64 5.22 14.47
CA VAL A 221 -12.63 4.60 13.14
C VAL A 221 -11.61 5.29 12.23
N GLN A 222 -10.49 4.63 11.99
CA GLN A 222 -9.50 5.11 11.04
C GLN A 222 -10.02 4.88 9.61
N THR A 223 -10.06 5.93 8.81
CA THR A 223 -10.54 5.88 7.42
C THR A 223 -9.47 6.38 6.47
N ALA A 224 -9.20 5.62 5.41
CA ALA A 224 -8.34 6.04 4.30
C ALA A 224 -9.12 6.09 3.00
N LEU A 225 -8.69 6.97 2.11
CA LEU A 225 -9.32 7.25 0.81
C LEU A 225 -8.29 7.07 -0.31
N CYS A 226 -8.71 6.53 -1.45
CA CYS A 226 -7.94 6.55 -2.68
C CYS A 226 -8.73 7.18 -3.84
N GLY A 227 -8.03 7.63 -4.88
CA GLY A 227 -8.63 8.37 -5.99
C GLY A 227 -8.89 9.87 -5.71
N VAL A 228 -8.37 10.41 -4.60
CA VAL A 228 -8.66 11.77 -4.10
C VAL A 228 -7.41 12.66 -3.96
N GLY A 229 -6.27 12.19 -4.38
CA GLY A 229 -4.99 12.90 -4.34
C GLY A 229 -3.97 12.25 -5.26
N THR A 230 -2.70 12.62 -5.14
CA THR A 230 -1.58 12.01 -5.88
C THR A 230 -1.20 10.63 -5.34
N ARG A 231 -1.65 10.28 -4.15
CA ARG A 231 -1.57 8.96 -3.51
C ARG A 231 -2.79 8.75 -2.61
N PRO A 232 -3.08 7.53 -2.15
CA PRO A 232 -4.06 7.32 -1.09
C PRO A 232 -3.65 8.03 0.20
N GLN A 233 -4.63 8.53 0.96
CA GLN A 233 -4.41 9.35 2.15
C GLN A 233 -5.47 9.12 3.22
N LEU A 234 -5.18 9.53 4.46
CA LEU A 234 -6.12 9.41 5.55
C LEU A 234 -7.26 10.42 5.40
N ALA A 235 -8.44 10.06 5.87
CA ALA A 235 -9.56 10.98 5.96
C ALA A 235 -9.23 12.07 6.98
N GLY A 236 -9.40 13.33 6.57
CA GLY A 236 -8.97 14.50 7.35
C GLY A 236 -7.79 15.23 6.72
N ASP A 237 -6.99 14.56 5.90
CA ASP A 237 -6.00 15.25 5.08
C ASP A 237 -6.67 16.06 3.96
N PRO A 238 -6.05 17.15 3.50
CA PRO A 238 -6.57 17.94 2.39
C PRO A 238 -6.69 17.10 1.11
N LEU A 239 -7.90 17.00 0.55
CA LEU A 239 -8.14 16.26 -0.69
C LEU A 239 -7.88 17.16 -1.90
N ASN A 240 -7.07 16.67 -2.85
CA ASN A 240 -6.76 17.37 -4.09
C ASN A 240 -6.75 16.41 -5.29
N PRO A 241 -7.91 15.87 -5.69
CA PRO A 241 -7.97 14.91 -6.79
C PRO A 241 -7.68 15.58 -8.13
N MET A 242 -6.92 14.86 -8.97
CA MET A 242 -6.81 15.19 -10.39
C MET A 242 -7.96 14.56 -11.16
N GLY A 243 -8.46 15.30 -12.16
CA GLY A 243 -9.46 14.79 -13.09
C GLY A 243 -8.82 13.93 -14.18
N ASP A 244 -9.57 12.92 -14.63
CA ASP A 244 -9.23 12.07 -15.77
C ASP A 244 -10.49 11.66 -16.53
N TYR A 245 -10.35 10.74 -17.49
CA TYR A 245 -11.48 10.20 -18.25
C TYR A 245 -12.50 9.41 -17.40
N LYS A 246 -12.13 9.01 -16.17
CA LYS A 246 -13.01 8.29 -15.23
C LYS A 246 -13.89 9.25 -14.42
N GLY A 247 -13.41 10.46 -14.10
CA GLY A 247 -14.15 11.42 -13.30
C GLY A 247 -13.47 12.77 -13.11
N SER A 248 -14.28 13.81 -13.01
CA SER A 248 -13.79 15.17 -12.70
C SER A 248 -13.34 15.29 -11.24
N PRO A 249 -12.51 16.30 -10.89
CA PRO A 249 -12.13 16.56 -9.50
C PRO A 249 -13.34 16.75 -8.59
N ALA A 250 -14.33 17.51 -9.04
CA ALA A 250 -15.56 17.77 -8.28
C ALA A 250 -16.35 16.48 -8.00
N TYR A 251 -16.45 15.60 -9.00
CA TYR A 251 -17.08 14.28 -8.83
C TYR A 251 -16.34 13.43 -7.81
N ARG A 252 -15.01 13.38 -7.88
CA ARG A 252 -14.19 12.60 -6.94
C ARG A 252 -14.32 13.09 -5.51
N LEU A 253 -14.37 14.42 -5.29
CA LEU A 253 -14.61 15.02 -3.97
C LEU A 253 -15.99 14.65 -3.42
N ALA A 254 -17.05 14.82 -4.22
CA ALA A 254 -18.40 14.46 -3.80
C ALA A 254 -18.52 12.96 -3.48
N MET A 255 -17.89 12.11 -4.28
CA MET A 255 -17.92 10.65 -4.07
C MET A 255 -17.05 10.20 -2.90
N ALA A 256 -15.98 10.92 -2.56
CA ALA A 256 -15.16 10.63 -1.38
C ALA A 256 -15.99 10.67 -0.08
N GLU A 257 -16.87 11.65 0.05
CA GLU A 257 -17.78 11.75 1.18
C GLU A 257 -18.75 10.57 1.23
N VAL A 258 -19.32 10.18 0.07
CA VAL A 258 -20.28 9.08 -0.05
C VAL A 258 -19.62 7.75 0.31
N VAL A 259 -18.45 7.42 -0.28
CA VAL A 259 -17.76 6.16 0.01
C VAL A 259 -17.22 6.12 1.44
N GLY A 260 -16.72 7.25 1.96
CA GLY A 260 -16.28 7.34 3.36
C GLY A 260 -17.40 7.03 4.34
N ARG A 261 -18.59 7.59 4.14
CA ARG A 261 -19.77 7.27 4.95
C ARG A 261 -20.19 5.81 4.84
N ARG A 262 -20.20 5.25 3.62
CA ARG A 262 -20.56 3.84 3.38
C ARG A 262 -19.55 2.86 4.01
N ALA A 263 -18.26 3.13 3.90
CA ALA A 263 -17.22 2.30 4.52
C ALA A 263 -17.36 2.27 6.05
N ARG A 264 -17.56 3.43 6.69
CA ARG A 264 -17.82 3.51 8.13
C ARG A 264 -19.11 2.81 8.55
N ALA A 265 -20.18 2.92 7.74
CA ALA A 265 -21.43 2.20 8.01
C ALA A 265 -21.27 0.69 7.90
N ALA A 266 -20.43 0.20 6.99
CA ALA A 266 -20.12 -1.22 6.84
C ALA A 266 -19.42 -1.80 8.07
N VAL A 267 -18.49 -1.07 8.68
CA VAL A 267 -17.85 -1.45 9.95
C VAL A 267 -18.87 -1.60 11.06
N ASN A 268 -19.77 -0.62 11.23
CA ASN A 268 -20.79 -0.65 12.28
C ASN A 268 -21.85 -1.76 12.08
N GLY A 269 -22.03 -2.23 10.85
CA GLY A 269 -22.92 -3.35 10.52
C GLY A 269 -22.31 -4.73 10.79
N ALA A 270 -20.99 -4.84 10.78
CA ALA A 270 -20.26 -6.06 11.09
C ALA A 270 -20.13 -6.31 12.62
N VAL A 271 -20.29 -5.27 13.44
CA VAL A 271 -20.26 -5.34 14.92
C VAL A 271 -21.62 -5.73 15.54
N ARG A 272 -22.63 -6.16 14.73
CA ARG A 272 -23.95 -6.62 15.25
C ARG A 272 -24.12 -8.12 15.15
#